data_dc372a8141c941d413dac5ed3e803339
#
_entry.id   dc372a8141c941d413dac5ed3e803339
#
_cell.length_a   1.000
_cell.length_b   1.000
_cell.length_c   1.000
_cell.angle_alpha   90.00
_cell.angle_beta   90.00
_cell.angle_gamma   90.00
#
_symmetry.space_group_name_H-M   'P 1'
#
loop_
_entity.id
_entity.type
_entity.pdbx_description
1 polymer ?
#
loop_
_entity_poly.entity_id
_entity_poly.type
_entity_poly.pdbx_seq_one_letter_code
_entity_poly.pdbx_strand_id
1 'polypeptide(L)'
;MDQTGTEFHGSFAEQKAIKLRPCGLYFDEIWVKLFYINADRGDDIMIKLNDYLYSGDTIFRILDKYIADLRKEAKRTHNAIDLTHCNFLLQIRGLLEHNDFLTAQSQQIREFYKYMAKEYPFLAFTFKGRIKSLIRAEAKFNGYIVEYIYDYYVERGTYPSVSEIKDRLSCFRDFIAYRIVISMPKCHYPNEEKRKAEELKCLYEIANVLPGFLEERGFTAESAYGVKISESSFMNEEVRPYYRDYISNQSANGYQSLHITFFDNSSRSFMEVQIRTKTMDDIAEIGQANHTAYEKKQKEERARRDVIPKGECRYFDEAYERGMDLLGIELNKLDVNMFGAVDNNLINDGCGLYRGRLILPYEHLSRFQNDLID
;
A
#
# COMPACT_ATOMS: atom_id res chain seq x y z
N MET A 1 -72.82 -3.81 22.22
CA MET A 1 -72.44 -5.02 23.00
C MET A 1 -71.07 -5.42 22.54
N ASP A 2 -70.15 -5.00 23.37
CA ASP A 2 -68.90 -5.56 23.90
C ASP A 2 -67.79 -5.79 22.86
N GLN A 3 -66.80 -4.94 22.82
CA GLN A 3 -65.64 -4.77 23.68
C GLN A 3 -64.83 -6.07 23.83
N THR A 4 -63.63 -6.08 23.30
CA THR A 4 -62.43 -6.05 24.15
C THR A 4 -61.18 -5.93 23.28
N GLY A 5 -60.40 -4.93 23.56
CA GLY A 5 -59.04 -4.78 23.07
C GLY A 5 -58.09 -5.66 23.86
N THR A 6 -57.04 -6.11 23.25
CA THR A 6 -55.87 -6.66 23.91
C THR A 6 -54.61 -5.99 23.39
N GLU A 7 -54.08 -5.16 24.26
CA GLU A 7 -52.73 -4.62 24.14
C GLU A 7 -51.70 -5.73 24.28
N PHE A 8 -50.78 -5.86 23.31
CA PHE A 8 -49.60 -6.66 23.44
C PHE A 8 -48.44 -5.82 23.93
N HIS A 9 -48.19 -5.87 25.22
CA HIS A 9 -46.91 -5.44 25.79
C HIS A 9 -45.86 -6.50 25.51
N GLY A 10 -44.95 -6.20 24.55
CA GLY A 10 -43.75 -6.96 24.33
C GLY A 10 -42.65 -6.51 25.29
N SER A 11 -42.33 -7.31 26.28
CA SER A 11 -41.23 -7.10 27.21
C SER A 11 -39.89 -7.24 26.47
N PHE A 12 -39.07 -6.20 26.57
CA PHE A 12 -37.65 -6.28 26.21
C PHE A 12 -36.94 -7.23 27.17
N ALA A 13 -36.43 -8.34 26.64
CA ALA A 13 -35.58 -9.25 27.36
C ALA A 13 -34.21 -8.61 27.59
N GLU A 14 -33.87 -8.46 28.86
CA GLU A 14 -32.54 -8.08 29.33
C GLU A 14 -31.48 -9.05 28.76
N GLN A 15 -30.60 -8.54 27.89
CA GLN A 15 -29.37 -9.21 27.55
C GLN A 15 -28.41 -9.11 28.76
N LYS A 16 -28.23 -10.23 29.43
CA LYS A 16 -27.22 -10.41 30.48
C LYS A 16 -25.84 -10.12 29.90
N ALA A 17 -25.25 -9.00 30.31
CA ALA A 17 -23.84 -8.73 30.12
C ALA A 17 -23.00 -9.79 30.82
N ILE A 18 -22.31 -10.61 30.06
CA ILE A 18 -21.31 -11.55 30.55
C ILE A 18 -20.11 -10.69 31.03
N LYS A 19 -19.99 -10.53 32.33
CA LYS A 19 -18.79 -9.99 32.97
C LYS A 19 -17.63 -10.97 32.76
N LEU A 20 -16.83 -10.74 31.73
CA LEU A 20 -15.51 -11.32 31.62
C LEU A 20 -14.65 -10.73 32.75
N ARG A 21 -14.24 -11.58 33.67
CA ARG A 21 -13.26 -11.21 34.72
C ARG A 21 -11.93 -10.89 34.01
N PRO A 22 -11.24 -9.83 34.38
CA PRO A 22 -9.92 -9.55 33.83
C PRO A 22 -8.94 -10.57 34.41
N CYS A 23 -8.46 -11.49 33.59
CA CYS A 23 -7.29 -12.29 33.85
C CYS A 23 -6.10 -11.45 33.40
N GLY A 24 -5.71 -10.48 34.22
CA GLY A 24 -4.67 -9.56 33.89
C GLY A 24 -3.98 -9.02 35.15
N LEU A 25 -3.07 -9.78 35.72
CA LEU A 25 -2.20 -9.29 36.79
C LEU A 25 -0.76 -9.81 36.76
N TYR A 26 -0.33 -10.43 35.64
CA TYR A 26 1.04 -10.93 35.52
C TYR A 26 1.83 -10.41 34.31
N PHE A 27 1.19 -9.74 33.35
CA PHE A 27 1.88 -9.21 32.18
C PHE A 27 2.37 -7.75 32.35
N ASP A 28 1.71 -6.96 33.17
CA ASP A 28 2.06 -5.54 33.35
C ASP A 28 3.38 -5.32 34.14
N GLU A 29 3.74 -6.22 35.03
CA GLU A 29 4.98 -6.05 35.81
C GLU A 29 6.28 -6.36 35.04
N ILE A 30 6.23 -7.26 34.05
CA ILE A 30 7.40 -7.62 33.23
C ILE A 30 7.68 -6.53 32.21
N TRP A 31 6.65 -5.95 31.65
CA TRP A 31 6.78 -4.85 30.67
C TRP A 31 7.22 -3.54 31.33
N VAL A 32 6.70 -3.23 32.51
CA VAL A 32 7.14 -2.05 33.27
C VAL A 32 8.61 -2.17 33.65
N LYS A 33 9.09 -3.37 34.01
CA LYS A 33 10.51 -3.57 34.31
C LYS A 33 11.44 -3.47 33.11
N LEU A 34 11.04 -3.95 31.94
CA LEU A 34 11.83 -3.78 30.70
C LEU A 34 11.88 -2.32 30.25
N PHE A 35 10.81 -1.56 30.43
CA PHE A 35 10.78 -0.11 30.15
C PHE A 35 11.61 0.71 31.16
N TYR A 36 11.60 0.33 32.45
CA TYR A 36 12.38 1.05 33.45
C TYR A 36 13.89 0.78 33.42
N ILE A 37 14.32 -0.36 32.89
CA ILE A 37 15.76 -0.68 32.75
C ILE A 37 16.41 0.17 31.64
N ASN A 38 15.65 0.64 30.64
CA ASN A 38 16.16 1.52 29.60
C ASN A 38 15.97 3.02 29.85
N ALA A 39 15.21 3.42 30.87
CA ALA A 39 14.92 4.82 31.17
C ALA A 39 16.06 5.57 31.87
N ASP A 40 17.06 4.87 32.42
CA ASP A 40 18.15 5.48 33.19
C ASP A 40 19.48 5.61 32.39
N ARG A 41 19.51 5.24 31.14
CA ARG A 41 20.62 5.57 30.23
C ARG A 41 20.21 6.75 29.40
N GLY A 42 20.89 7.87 29.52
CA GLY A 42 20.69 9.09 28.73
C GLY A 42 21.06 8.93 27.24
N ASP A 43 21.00 7.73 26.71
CA ASP A 43 21.18 7.43 25.30
C ASP A 43 19.88 7.71 24.55
N ASP A 44 19.94 8.39 23.42
CA ASP A 44 18.81 8.63 22.53
C ASP A 44 18.24 7.29 22.07
N ILE A 45 17.05 6.93 22.56
CA ILE A 45 16.39 5.66 22.24
C ILE A 45 15.74 5.84 20.86
N MET A 46 16.25 5.13 19.87
CA MET A 46 15.63 5.11 18.56
C MET A 46 14.40 4.20 18.57
N ILE A 47 13.22 4.77 18.34
CA ILE A 47 11.95 4.03 18.27
C ILE A 47 11.86 3.32 16.92
N LYS A 48 11.68 2.00 16.93
CA LYS A 48 11.62 1.14 15.75
C LYS A 48 10.33 0.33 15.72
N LEU A 49 9.73 0.15 14.55
CA LEU A 49 8.52 -0.66 14.39
C LEU A 49 8.73 -2.12 14.82
N ASN A 50 9.91 -2.67 14.60
CA ASN A 50 10.25 -4.05 14.94
C ASN A 50 10.03 -4.38 16.41
N ASP A 51 10.27 -3.39 17.32
CA ASP A 51 10.08 -3.55 18.76
C ASP A 51 8.63 -3.86 19.16
N TYR A 52 7.68 -3.53 18.30
CA TYR A 52 6.23 -3.70 18.53
C TYR A 52 5.63 -4.90 17.81
N LEU A 53 6.21 -5.33 16.69
CA LEU A 53 5.63 -6.36 15.83
C LEU A 53 5.50 -7.74 16.48
N TYR A 54 6.34 -8.06 17.47
CA TYR A 54 6.33 -9.34 18.17
C TYR A 54 5.54 -9.32 19.48
N SER A 55 4.81 -8.24 19.76
CA SER A 55 4.04 -8.08 21.00
C SER A 55 2.78 -8.96 21.05
N GLY A 56 2.34 -9.55 19.94
CA GLY A 56 1.07 -10.27 19.83
C GLY A 56 -0.17 -9.37 19.82
N ASP A 57 0.02 -8.06 19.76
CA ASP A 57 -1.06 -7.08 19.69
C ASP A 57 -1.69 -7.01 18.28
N THR A 58 -2.91 -6.49 18.20
CA THR A 58 -3.54 -6.17 16.92
C THR A 58 -2.83 -5.01 16.23
N ILE A 59 -2.96 -4.92 14.90
CA ILE A 59 -2.32 -3.86 14.10
C ILE A 59 -2.64 -2.44 14.61
N PHE A 60 -3.87 -2.19 15.07
CA PHE A 60 -4.26 -0.89 15.61
C PHE A 60 -3.53 -0.57 16.92
N ARG A 61 -3.40 -1.55 17.82
CA ARG A 61 -2.65 -1.38 19.08
C ARG A 61 -1.17 -1.17 18.83
N ILE A 62 -0.60 -1.89 17.87
CA ILE A 62 0.79 -1.70 17.43
C ILE A 62 0.98 -0.27 16.94
N LEU A 63 0.12 0.20 16.03
CA LEU A 63 0.19 1.56 15.50
C LEU A 63 0.02 2.61 16.59
N ASP A 64 -0.96 2.46 17.48
CA ASP A 64 -1.22 3.41 18.55
C ASP A 64 -0.02 3.54 19.51
N LYS A 65 0.58 2.42 19.93
CA LYS A 65 1.77 2.41 20.77
C LYS A 65 2.98 3.01 20.05
N TYR A 66 3.25 2.54 18.85
CA TYR A 66 4.39 2.99 18.05
C TYR A 66 4.33 4.51 17.78
N ILE A 67 3.16 5.03 17.36
CA ILE A 67 2.95 6.46 17.13
C ILE A 67 3.12 7.26 18.43
N ALA A 68 2.60 6.75 19.55
CA ALA A 68 2.69 7.45 20.85
C ALA A 68 4.14 7.60 21.30
N ASP A 69 4.91 6.51 21.25
CA ASP A 69 6.31 6.49 21.70
C ASP A 69 7.20 7.28 20.73
N LEU A 70 7.04 7.09 19.42
CA LEU A 70 7.75 7.87 18.40
C LEU A 70 7.48 9.37 18.54
N ARG A 71 6.22 9.77 18.78
CA ARG A 71 5.85 11.18 18.98
C ARG A 71 6.46 11.76 20.26
N LYS A 72 6.46 10.99 21.35
CA LYS A 72 7.07 11.40 22.62
C LYS A 72 8.56 11.66 22.43
N GLU A 73 9.25 10.73 21.78
CA GLU A 73 10.67 10.83 21.52
C GLU A 73 11.01 11.96 20.53
N ALA A 74 10.24 12.09 19.45
CA ALA A 74 10.40 13.16 18.47
C ALA A 74 10.25 14.57 19.09
N LYS A 75 9.34 14.74 20.06
CA LYS A 75 9.19 15.99 20.81
C LYS A 75 10.37 16.23 21.75
N ARG A 76 10.87 15.19 22.43
CA ARG A 76 12.02 15.27 23.35
C ARG A 76 13.30 15.67 22.59
N THR A 77 13.52 15.08 21.43
CA THR A 77 14.73 15.27 20.61
C THR A 77 14.59 16.37 19.57
N HIS A 78 13.46 17.06 19.50
CA HIS A 78 13.12 18.04 18.46
C HIS A 78 13.28 17.51 17.02
N ASN A 79 13.00 16.19 16.81
CA ASN A 79 13.11 15.55 15.52
C ASN A 79 11.87 15.82 14.66
N ALA A 80 11.99 16.78 13.74
CA ALA A 80 10.89 17.17 12.86
C ALA A 80 10.54 16.12 11.78
N ILE A 81 11.50 15.25 11.42
CA ILE A 81 11.25 14.15 10.48
C ILE A 81 10.40 13.07 11.15
N ASP A 82 10.70 12.73 12.40
CA ASP A 82 9.89 11.77 13.17
C ASP A 82 8.48 12.29 13.46
N LEU A 83 8.28 13.60 13.61
CA LEU A 83 6.94 14.18 13.68
C LEU A 83 6.17 14.01 12.35
N THR A 84 6.85 14.16 11.21
CA THR A 84 6.26 13.87 9.89
C THR A 84 5.95 12.39 9.74
N HIS A 85 6.82 11.53 10.25
CA HIS A 85 6.61 10.08 10.32
C HIS A 85 5.36 9.72 11.14
N CYS A 86 5.18 10.32 12.32
CA CYS A 86 3.95 10.15 13.10
C CYS A 86 2.68 10.52 12.32
N ASN A 87 2.72 11.60 11.55
CA ASN A 87 1.58 12.01 10.73
C ASN A 87 1.30 11.00 9.60
N PHE A 88 2.34 10.48 8.96
CA PHE A 88 2.24 9.41 8.00
C PHE A 88 1.60 8.14 8.58
N LEU A 89 2.06 7.71 9.77
CA LEU A 89 1.49 6.54 10.46
C LEU A 89 0.03 6.77 10.88
N LEU A 90 -0.35 7.98 11.27
CA LEU A 90 -1.74 8.34 11.56
C LEU A 90 -2.64 8.26 10.31
N GLN A 91 -2.12 8.65 9.14
CA GLN A 91 -2.84 8.47 7.89
C GLN A 91 -3.06 6.99 7.59
N ILE A 92 -2.03 6.15 7.77
CA ILE A 92 -2.14 4.69 7.64
C ILE A 92 -3.22 4.14 8.57
N ARG A 93 -3.17 4.53 9.85
CA ARG A 93 -4.14 4.09 10.85
C ARG A 93 -5.58 4.48 10.44
N GLY A 94 -5.77 5.72 10.00
CA GLY A 94 -7.06 6.19 9.51
C GLY A 94 -7.56 5.41 8.29
N LEU A 95 -6.67 5.11 7.34
CA LEU A 95 -6.99 4.29 6.17
C LEU A 95 -7.40 2.86 6.55
N LEU A 96 -6.77 2.28 7.56
CA LEU A 96 -7.10 0.92 8.02
C LEU A 96 -8.37 0.88 8.88
N GLU A 97 -8.69 1.96 9.60
CA GLU A 97 -9.86 2.06 10.47
C GLU A 97 -11.14 2.37 9.69
N HIS A 98 -11.04 3.22 8.67
CA HIS A 98 -12.17 3.68 7.86
C HIS A 98 -12.08 3.06 6.46
N ASN A 99 -12.68 1.89 6.29
CA ASN A 99 -12.64 1.15 5.02
C ASN A 99 -13.75 1.51 4.04
N ASP A 100 -14.70 2.39 4.40
CA ASP A 100 -15.81 2.81 3.54
C ASP A 100 -15.33 3.38 2.20
N PHE A 101 -14.24 4.14 2.22
CA PHE A 101 -13.67 4.69 1.00
C PHE A 101 -13.07 3.61 0.09
N LEU A 102 -12.51 2.52 0.65
CA LEU A 102 -12.00 1.39 -0.14
C LEU A 102 -13.15 0.72 -0.89
N THR A 103 -14.31 0.57 -0.25
CA THR A 103 -15.51 0.04 -0.89
C THR A 103 -15.96 0.96 -2.03
N ALA A 104 -15.98 2.27 -1.82
CA ALA A 104 -16.33 3.24 -2.85
C ALA A 104 -15.33 3.23 -4.03
N GLN A 105 -14.03 3.24 -3.76
CA GLN A 105 -13.00 3.14 -4.80
C GLN A 105 -13.09 1.82 -5.56
N SER A 106 -13.26 0.70 -4.85
CA SER A 106 -13.43 -0.61 -5.46
C SER A 106 -14.66 -0.65 -6.38
N GLN A 107 -15.73 0.03 -6.00
CA GLN A 107 -16.93 0.12 -6.84
C GLN A 107 -16.64 0.86 -8.14
N GLN A 108 -15.89 1.97 -8.12
CA GLN A 108 -15.54 2.70 -9.35
C GLN A 108 -14.63 1.86 -10.26
N ILE A 109 -13.72 1.11 -9.69
CA ILE A 109 -12.89 0.16 -10.45
C ILE A 109 -13.75 -0.96 -11.04
N ARG A 110 -14.77 -1.45 -10.34
CA ARG A 110 -15.74 -2.43 -10.87
C ARG A 110 -16.58 -1.85 -12.02
N GLU A 111 -16.98 -0.59 -11.94
CA GLU A 111 -17.71 0.07 -13.04
C GLU A 111 -16.80 0.21 -14.27
N PHE A 112 -15.54 0.56 -14.09
CA PHE A 112 -14.57 0.54 -15.18
C PHE A 112 -14.40 -0.84 -15.80
N TYR A 113 -14.43 -1.85 -14.96
CA TYR A 113 -14.45 -3.23 -15.42
C TYR A 113 -15.65 -3.56 -16.33
N LYS A 114 -16.87 -3.25 -15.86
CA LYS A 114 -18.08 -3.48 -16.67
C LYS A 114 -17.98 -2.78 -18.02
N TYR A 115 -17.42 -1.58 -18.02
CA TYR A 115 -17.14 -0.84 -19.24
C TYR A 115 -16.19 -1.64 -20.15
N MET A 116 -15.05 -2.11 -19.63
CA MET A 116 -14.09 -2.88 -20.42
C MET A 116 -14.66 -4.20 -20.93
N ALA A 117 -15.42 -4.92 -20.10
CA ALA A 117 -16.05 -6.17 -20.50
C ALA A 117 -17.05 -5.99 -21.69
N LYS A 118 -17.68 -4.82 -21.77
CA LYS A 118 -18.56 -4.46 -22.86
C LYS A 118 -17.79 -4.05 -24.13
N GLU A 119 -16.78 -3.21 -23.98
CA GLU A 119 -16.02 -2.67 -25.13
C GLU A 119 -14.99 -3.65 -25.69
N TYR A 120 -14.46 -4.54 -24.83
CA TYR A 120 -13.44 -5.54 -25.19
C TYR A 120 -13.90 -6.96 -24.79
N PRO A 121 -15.00 -7.49 -25.37
CA PRO A 121 -15.59 -8.78 -24.98
C PRO A 121 -14.67 -9.97 -25.24
N PHE A 122 -13.63 -9.78 -26.04
CA PHE A 122 -12.63 -10.80 -26.38
C PHE A 122 -11.41 -10.82 -25.46
N LEU A 123 -11.29 -9.87 -24.50
CA LEU A 123 -10.20 -9.84 -23.54
C LEU A 123 -10.61 -10.48 -22.22
N ALA A 124 -9.69 -11.22 -21.61
CA ALA A 124 -9.80 -11.63 -20.23
C ALA A 124 -9.19 -10.56 -19.31
N PHE A 125 -9.87 -10.28 -18.21
CA PHE A 125 -9.43 -9.27 -17.24
C PHE A 125 -9.32 -9.85 -15.83
N THR A 126 -8.34 -9.40 -15.06
CA THR A 126 -8.24 -9.66 -13.65
C THR A 126 -8.01 -8.36 -12.89
N PHE A 127 -8.78 -8.13 -11.84
CA PHE A 127 -8.60 -7.00 -10.94
C PHE A 127 -8.04 -7.47 -9.62
N LYS A 128 -7.04 -6.75 -9.12
CA LYS A 128 -6.48 -6.97 -7.80
C LYS A 128 -6.32 -5.62 -7.12
N GLY A 129 -6.90 -5.45 -5.92
CA GLY A 129 -6.61 -4.32 -5.06
C GLY A 129 -5.65 -4.71 -3.95
N ARG A 130 -4.88 -3.74 -3.45
CA ARG A 130 -4.04 -3.92 -2.27
C ARG A 130 -3.90 -2.63 -1.49
N ILE A 131 -3.85 -2.77 -0.16
CA ILE A 131 -3.24 -1.77 0.71
C ILE A 131 -1.81 -2.22 0.99
N LYS A 132 -0.87 -1.30 0.99
CA LYS A 132 0.51 -1.59 1.36
C LYS A 132 0.54 -1.98 2.84
N SER A 133 1.15 -3.13 3.17
CA SER A 133 1.30 -3.54 4.57
C SER A 133 2.11 -2.50 5.36
N LEU A 134 1.87 -2.43 6.67
CA LEU A 134 2.59 -1.51 7.57
C LEU A 134 4.11 -1.63 7.41
N ILE A 135 4.64 -2.84 7.41
CA ILE A 135 6.08 -3.10 7.25
C ILE A 135 6.61 -2.54 5.92
N ARG A 136 5.87 -2.73 4.82
CA ARG A 136 6.28 -2.21 3.50
C ARG A 136 6.15 -0.70 3.40
N ALA A 137 5.15 -0.12 4.07
CA ALA A 137 4.98 1.32 4.12
C ALA A 137 6.12 1.98 4.89
N GLU A 138 6.45 1.42 6.04
CA GLU A 138 7.55 1.83 6.91
C GLU A 138 8.91 1.72 6.19
N ALA A 139 9.15 0.56 5.55
CA ALA A 139 10.36 0.36 4.75
C ALA A 139 10.49 1.36 3.60
N LYS A 140 9.37 1.74 2.98
CA LYS A 140 9.37 2.73 1.90
C LYS A 140 9.58 4.14 2.43
N PHE A 141 8.96 4.50 3.56
CA PHE A 141 9.13 5.80 4.19
C PHE A 141 10.61 6.05 4.53
N ASN A 142 11.25 5.12 5.23
CA ASN A 142 12.65 5.22 5.59
C ASN A 142 13.55 5.15 4.34
N GLY A 143 13.22 4.31 3.36
CA GLY A 143 13.95 4.23 2.09
C GLY A 143 13.95 5.53 1.31
N TYR A 144 12.86 6.28 1.30
CA TYR A 144 12.80 7.61 0.67
C TYR A 144 13.74 8.63 1.32
N ILE A 145 13.89 8.58 2.65
CA ILE A 145 14.82 9.44 3.37
C ILE A 145 16.26 9.09 2.99
N VAL A 146 16.61 7.80 3.07
CA VAL A 146 17.96 7.31 2.76
C VAL A 146 18.35 7.63 1.31
N GLU A 147 17.47 7.31 0.36
CA GLU A 147 17.70 7.55 -1.08
C GLU A 147 17.85 9.04 -1.37
N TYR A 148 16.94 9.86 -0.86
CA TYR A 148 16.97 11.29 -1.11
C TYR A 148 18.22 11.98 -0.55
N ILE A 149 18.61 11.64 0.70
CA ILE A 149 19.81 12.24 1.32
C ILE A 149 21.07 11.77 0.58
N TYR A 150 21.12 10.48 0.19
CA TYR A 150 22.25 9.95 -0.57
C TYR A 150 22.40 10.63 -1.93
N ASP A 151 21.32 10.70 -2.72
CA ASP A 151 21.36 11.32 -4.06
C ASP A 151 21.74 12.80 -3.98
N TYR A 152 21.17 13.52 -3.01
CA TYR A 152 21.48 14.92 -2.75
C TYR A 152 22.96 15.13 -2.39
N TYR A 153 23.49 14.26 -1.52
CA TYR A 153 24.90 14.32 -1.11
C TYR A 153 25.85 14.00 -2.26
N VAL A 154 25.56 12.99 -3.05
CA VAL A 154 26.37 12.62 -4.23
C VAL A 154 26.37 13.75 -5.27
N GLU A 155 25.23 14.41 -5.46
CA GLU A 155 25.09 15.49 -6.44
C GLU A 155 25.75 16.79 -5.97
N ARG A 156 25.62 17.14 -4.68
CA ARG A 156 25.94 18.49 -4.17
C ARG A 156 27.06 18.54 -3.13
N GLY A 157 27.48 17.41 -2.60
CA GLY A 157 28.49 17.32 -1.54
C GLY A 157 28.05 17.89 -0.18
N THR A 158 26.73 18.12 -0.01
CA THR A 158 26.13 18.66 1.23
C THR A 158 24.85 17.89 1.56
N TYR A 159 24.34 18.04 2.78
CA TYR A 159 23.09 17.39 3.19
C TYR A 159 21.87 18.29 2.94
N PRO A 160 20.70 17.70 2.58
CA PRO A 160 19.48 18.46 2.40
C PRO A 160 18.98 19.01 3.74
N SER A 161 18.24 20.11 3.67
CA SER A 161 17.54 20.67 4.82
C SER A 161 16.36 19.78 5.24
N VAL A 162 15.90 19.95 6.47
CA VAL A 162 14.70 19.27 6.99
C VAL A 162 13.46 19.54 6.14
N SER A 163 13.34 20.77 5.60
CA SER A 163 12.22 21.13 4.72
C SER A 163 12.24 20.32 3.44
N GLU A 164 13.39 20.21 2.78
CA GLU A 164 13.54 19.46 1.53
C GLU A 164 13.24 17.96 1.74
N ILE A 165 13.68 17.38 2.87
CA ILE A 165 13.33 15.99 3.20
C ILE A 165 11.82 15.83 3.38
N LYS A 166 11.15 16.77 4.08
CA LYS A 166 9.69 16.74 4.27
C LYS A 166 8.93 16.85 2.94
N ASP A 167 9.38 17.74 2.07
CA ASP A 167 8.79 17.93 0.75
C ASP A 167 8.90 16.63 -0.08
N ARG A 168 10.02 15.93 0.00
CA ARG A 168 10.21 14.62 -0.62
C ARG A 168 9.24 13.57 -0.04
N LEU A 169 9.04 13.56 1.29
CA LEU A 169 8.11 12.64 1.95
C LEU A 169 6.64 12.90 1.59
N SER A 170 6.28 14.14 1.23
CA SER A 170 4.93 14.48 0.78
C SER A 170 4.52 13.80 -0.54
N CYS A 171 5.50 13.27 -1.29
CA CYS A 171 5.28 12.51 -2.53
C CYS A 171 4.86 11.05 -2.31
N PHE A 172 4.64 10.62 -1.06
CA PHE A 172 4.22 9.26 -0.74
C PHE A 172 2.72 9.07 -1.06
N ARG A 173 2.42 8.47 -2.22
CA ARG A 173 1.07 8.44 -2.80
C ARG A 173 0.58 7.05 -3.20
N ASP A 174 1.37 5.99 -3.05
CA ASP A 174 1.08 4.63 -3.52
C ASP A 174 0.69 3.66 -2.40
N PHE A 175 -0.11 4.14 -1.45
CA PHE A 175 -0.55 3.36 -0.32
C PHE A 175 -1.60 2.34 -0.71
N ILE A 176 -2.57 2.79 -1.50
CA ILE A 176 -3.63 2.01 -2.10
C ILE A 176 -3.27 1.80 -3.56
N ALA A 177 -3.28 0.56 -4.02
CA ALA A 177 -2.98 0.23 -5.40
C ALA A 177 -4.00 -0.77 -5.94
N TYR A 178 -4.51 -0.48 -7.13
CA TYR A 178 -5.30 -1.40 -7.94
C TYR A 178 -4.48 -1.88 -9.12
N ARG A 179 -4.69 -3.12 -9.50
CA ARG A 179 -4.04 -3.71 -10.67
C ARG A 179 -5.08 -4.26 -11.62
N ILE A 180 -4.98 -3.83 -12.87
CA ILE A 180 -5.74 -4.33 -14.00
C ILE A 180 -4.79 -5.20 -14.82
N VAL A 181 -5.11 -6.49 -14.95
CA VAL A 181 -4.34 -7.42 -15.76
C VAL A 181 -5.22 -7.87 -16.92
N ILE A 182 -4.76 -7.66 -18.14
CA ILE A 182 -5.44 -8.10 -19.34
C ILE A 182 -4.77 -9.32 -19.96
N SER A 183 -5.54 -10.15 -20.64
CA SER A 183 -5.04 -11.28 -21.41
C SER A 183 -5.85 -11.49 -22.67
N MET A 184 -5.17 -11.68 -23.79
CA MET A 184 -5.79 -12.04 -25.07
C MET A 184 -5.85 -13.56 -25.20
N PRO A 185 -7.04 -14.19 -25.22
CA PRO A 185 -7.17 -15.62 -25.37
C PRO A 185 -6.60 -16.16 -26.69
N LYS A 186 -5.99 -17.35 -26.65
CA LYS A 186 -5.36 -17.98 -27.82
C LYS A 186 -6.38 -18.27 -28.95
N CYS A 187 -7.64 -18.46 -28.59
CA CYS A 187 -8.70 -18.73 -29.56
C CYS A 187 -8.92 -17.55 -30.52
N HIS A 188 -8.72 -16.30 -30.10
CA HIS A 188 -8.86 -15.13 -30.95
C HIS A 188 -7.65 -14.90 -31.86
N TYR A 189 -6.44 -15.16 -31.32
CA TYR A 189 -5.19 -14.99 -32.06
C TYR A 189 -4.27 -16.20 -31.85
N PRO A 190 -4.34 -17.21 -32.76
CA PRO A 190 -3.47 -18.39 -32.64
C PRO A 190 -1.98 -18.08 -32.82
N ASN A 191 -1.63 -17.06 -33.61
CA ASN A 191 -0.24 -16.61 -33.75
C ASN A 191 0.17 -15.80 -32.51
N GLU A 192 1.19 -16.27 -31.80
CA GLU A 192 1.63 -15.70 -30.54
C GLU A 192 2.18 -14.27 -30.67
N GLU A 193 2.93 -13.97 -31.72
CA GLU A 193 3.50 -12.64 -31.94
C GLU A 193 2.40 -11.61 -32.22
N LYS A 194 1.46 -11.95 -33.10
CA LYS A 194 0.30 -11.08 -33.40
C LYS A 194 -0.57 -10.89 -32.18
N ARG A 195 -0.77 -11.96 -31.38
CA ARG A 195 -1.54 -11.88 -30.14
C ARG A 195 -0.90 -10.91 -29.15
N LYS A 196 0.42 -11.01 -28.91
CA LYS A 196 1.14 -10.10 -28.01
C LYS A 196 1.11 -8.65 -28.49
N ALA A 197 1.22 -8.43 -29.80
CA ALA A 197 1.14 -7.09 -30.36
C ALA A 197 -0.25 -6.47 -30.18
N GLU A 198 -1.31 -7.23 -30.43
CA GLU A 198 -2.69 -6.76 -30.24
C GLU A 198 -3.04 -6.60 -28.76
N GLU A 199 -2.59 -7.50 -27.89
CA GLU A 199 -2.74 -7.39 -26.45
C GLU A 199 -2.09 -6.11 -25.90
N LEU A 200 -0.89 -5.78 -26.38
CA LEU A 200 -0.20 -4.55 -26.02
C LEU A 200 -0.95 -3.31 -26.50
N LYS A 201 -1.47 -3.33 -27.73
CA LYS A 201 -2.28 -2.24 -28.27
C LYS A 201 -3.54 -2.02 -27.44
N CYS A 202 -4.30 -3.07 -27.14
CA CYS A 202 -5.47 -3.00 -26.26
C CYS A 202 -5.13 -2.45 -24.87
N LEU A 203 -3.95 -2.80 -24.33
CA LEU A 203 -3.49 -2.28 -23.05
C LEU A 203 -3.36 -0.76 -23.07
N TYR A 204 -2.78 -0.17 -24.10
CA TYR A 204 -2.68 1.27 -24.27
C TYR A 204 -4.03 1.93 -24.56
N GLU A 205 -4.90 1.29 -25.33
CA GLU A 205 -6.27 1.78 -25.57
C GLU A 205 -7.06 1.90 -24.24
N ILE A 206 -6.98 0.88 -23.38
CA ILE A 206 -7.57 0.89 -22.05
C ILE A 206 -6.95 2.01 -21.19
N ALA A 207 -5.63 2.17 -21.24
CA ALA A 207 -4.94 3.23 -20.55
C ALA A 207 -5.37 4.63 -21.01
N ASN A 208 -5.67 4.83 -22.28
CA ASN A 208 -6.15 6.10 -22.82
C ASN A 208 -7.55 6.48 -22.28
N VAL A 209 -8.39 5.50 -21.98
CA VAL A 209 -9.77 5.74 -21.52
C VAL A 209 -9.86 5.89 -20.01
N LEU A 210 -9.01 5.21 -19.25
CA LEU A 210 -9.09 5.15 -17.78
C LEU A 210 -9.13 6.53 -17.10
N PRO A 211 -8.28 7.54 -17.46
CA PRO A 211 -8.29 8.83 -16.80
C PRO A 211 -9.67 9.53 -16.91
N GLY A 212 -10.19 9.71 -18.12
CA GLY A 212 -11.48 10.34 -18.34
C GLY A 212 -12.63 9.61 -17.65
N PHE A 213 -12.62 8.28 -17.68
CA PHE A 213 -13.63 7.48 -16.98
C PHE A 213 -13.66 7.72 -15.47
N LEU A 214 -12.50 7.83 -14.83
CA LEU A 214 -12.43 8.06 -13.39
C LEU A 214 -12.64 9.54 -13.03
N GLU A 215 -12.22 10.47 -13.89
CA GLU A 215 -12.45 11.90 -13.67
C GLU A 215 -13.94 12.25 -13.62
N GLU A 216 -14.76 11.66 -14.48
CA GLU A 216 -16.23 11.77 -14.44
C GLU A 216 -16.83 11.28 -13.11
N ARG A 217 -16.09 10.52 -12.32
CA ARG A 217 -16.50 9.91 -11.04
C ARG A 217 -15.83 10.53 -9.83
N GLY A 218 -15.24 11.72 -10.00
CA GLY A 218 -14.68 12.50 -8.91
C GLY A 218 -13.24 12.17 -8.54
N PHE A 219 -12.49 11.52 -9.42
CA PHE A 219 -11.06 11.35 -9.27
C PHE A 219 -10.31 12.39 -10.11
N THR A 220 -9.11 12.75 -9.68
CA THR A 220 -8.23 13.63 -10.44
C THR A 220 -6.93 12.90 -10.76
N ALA A 221 -6.59 12.80 -12.04
CA ALA A 221 -5.34 12.19 -12.46
C ALA A 221 -4.16 13.10 -12.10
N GLU A 222 -3.11 12.51 -11.50
CA GLU A 222 -1.90 13.23 -11.08
C GLU A 222 -0.83 13.13 -12.16
N SER A 223 -0.17 14.26 -12.45
CA SER A 223 0.96 14.27 -13.40
C SER A 223 2.13 13.44 -12.90
N ALA A 224 2.75 12.67 -13.78
CA ALA A 224 3.89 11.80 -13.49
C ALA A 224 5.23 12.53 -13.34
N TYR A 225 5.27 13.85 -13.47
CA TYR A 225 6.43 14.72 -13.32
C TYR A 225 7.76 14.12 -13.79
N GLY A 226 7.96 14.13 -15.11
CA GLY A 226 9.30 14.01 -15.71
C GLY A 226 9.97 12.64 -15.69
N VAL A 227 9.40 11.65 -15.00
CA VAL A 227 10.03 10.33 -14.87
C VAL A 227 9.27 9.30 -15.71
N LYS A 228 9.95 8.75 -16.73
CA LYS A 228 9.44 7.64 -17.55
C LYS A 228 8.10 7.95 -18.26
N ILE A 229 7.98 9.16 -18.81
CA ILE A 229 6.85 9.52 -19.68
C ILE A 229 6.83 8.56 -20.88
N SER A 230 5.63 8.14 -21.29
CA SER A 230 5.47 7.20 -22.39
C SER A 230 5.96 7.79 -23.72
N GLU A 231 6.77 7.03 -24.44
CA GLU A 231 7.18 7.31 -25.82
C GLU A 231 6.36 6.49 -26.83
N SER A 232 5.42 5.67 -26.34
CA SER A 232 4.59 4.82 -27.19
C SER A 232 3.65 5.63 -28.07
N SER A 233 3.59 5.30 -29.36
CA SER A 233 2.64 5.87 -30.31
C SER A 233 1.19 5.45 -30.04
N PHE A 234 0.96 4.43 -29.23
CA PHE A 234 -0.38 3.96 -28.84
C PHE A 234 -0.97 4.79 -27.70
N MET A 235 -0.15 5.62 -27.00
CA MET A 235 -0.64 6.47 -25.94
C MET A 235 -0.97 7.87 -26.48
N ASN A 236 -2.21 8.32 -26.22
CA ASN A 236 -2.69 9.64 -26.61
C ASN A 236 -1.88 10.74 -25.88
N GLU A 237 -1.60 11.84 -26.57
CA GLU A 237 -0.82 12.96 -26.03
C GLU A 237 -1.45 13.57 -24.79
N GLU A 238 -2.77 13.64 -24.73
CA GLU A 238 -3.53 14.23 -23.61
C GLU A 238 -3.36 13.47 -22.29
N VAL A 239 -3.26 12.13 -22.34
CA VAL A 239 -3.15 11.29 -21.13
C VAL A 239 -1.72 10.92 -20.79
N ARG A 240 -0.81 11.08 -21.75
CA ARG A 240 0.62 10.76 -21.63
C ARG A 240 1.28 11.35 -20.38
N PRO A 241 1.03 12.60 -19.99
CA PRO A 241 1.66 13.20 -18.81
C PRO A 241 1.29 12.55 -17.47
N TYR A 242 0.19 11.77 -17.42
CA TYR A 242 -0.28 11.12 -16.21
C TYR A 242 0.35 9.73 -15.98
N TYR A 243 0.94 9.14 -17.04
CA TYR A 243 1.46 7.78 -16.99
C TYR A 243 2.97 7.71 -16.79
N ARG A 244 3.38 6.88 -15.83
CA ARG A 244 4.73 6.31 -15.78
C ARG A 244 4.73 5.01 -16.58
N ASP A 245 5.39 5.02 -17.72
CA ASP A 245 5.42 3.90 -18.66
C ASP A 245 6.70 3.07 -18.49
N TYR A 246 6.59 2.00 -17.73
CA TYR A 246 7.66 1.02 -17.55
C TYR A 246 7.69 -0.05 -18.65
N ILE A 247 6.86 0.08 -19.70
CA ILE A 247 6.88 -0.81 -20.87
C ILE A 247 7.83 -0.24 -21.91
N SER A 248 7.65 1.02 -22.32
CA SER A 248 8.56 1.72 -23.23
C SER A 248 9.90 2.08 -22.55
N ASN A 249 9.87 2.36 -21.23
CA ASN A 249 11.03 2.66 -20.41
C ASN A 249 11.36 1.50 -19.45
N GLN A 250 11.72 0.35 -20.01
CA GLN A 250 11.92 -0.88 -19.27
C GLN A 250 12.97 -0.76 -18.17
N SER A 251 12.66 -1.25 -16.99
CA SER A 251 13.60 -1.35 -15.87
C SER A 251 14.61 -2.47 -16.10
N ALA A 252 15.83 -2.33 -15.56
CA ALA A 252 16.91 -3.33 -15.70
C ALA A 252 16.55 -4.75 -15.19
N ASN A 253 15.54 -4.85 -14.31
CA ASN A 253 15.01 -6.12 -13.78
C ASN A 253 13.89 -6.74 -14.63
N GLY A 254 13.60 -6.21 -15.82
CA GLY A 254 12.55 -6.70 -16.70
C GLY A 254 11.12 -6.34 -16.29
N TYR A 255 10.93 -5.52 -15.26
CA TYR A 255 9.62 -5.07 -14.82
C TYR A 255 8.94 -4.20 -15.87
N GLN A 256 7.68 -4.52 -16.20
CA GLN A 256 6.85 -3.80 -17.16
C GLN A 256 5.45 -3.54 -16.59
N SER A 257 4.96 -2.32 -16.72
CA SER A 257 3.62 -1.90 -16.29
C SER A 257 3.36 -0.45 -16.74
N LEU A 258 2.12 -0.06 -16.94
CA LEU A 258 1.70 1.33 -16.93
C LEU A 258 1.22 1.69 -15.52
N HIS A 259 1.63 2.83 -15.00
CA HIS A 259 1.21 3.32 -13.68
C HIS A 259 0.60 4.70 -13.81
N ILE A 260 -0.55 4.89 -13.21
CA ILE A 260 -1.20 6.18 -13.05
C ILE A 260 -1.64 6.37 -11.61
N THR A 261 -1.52 7.58 -11.10
CA THR A 261 -1.96 7.94 -9.75
C THR A 261 -3.17 8.85 -9.84
N PHE A 262 -4.17 8.56 -9.03
CA PHE A 262 -5.36 9.39 -8.90
C PHE A 262 -5.50 9.90 -7.47
N PHE A 263 -6.00 11.13 -7.35
CA PHE A 263 -6.50 11.67 -6.10
C PHE A 263 -8.02 11.50 -6.06
N ASP A 264 -8.52 10.82 -5.05
CA ASP A 264 -9.95 10.68 -4.79
C ASP A 264 -10.45 11.90 -4.01
N ASN A 265 -11.25 12.73 -4.66
CA ASN A 265 -11.74 13.97 -4.08
C ASN A 265 -12.72 13.73 -2.92
N SER A 266 -13.35 12.57 -2.84
CA SER A 266 -14.30 12.21 -1.78
C SER A 266 -13.58 11.75 -0.50
N SER A 267 -12.69 10.80 -0.61
CA SER A 267 -11.94 10.25 0.53
C SER A 267 -10.67 11.05 0.88
N ARG A 268 -10.28 12.01 0.03
CA ARG A 268 -9.05 12.80 0.18
C ARG A 268 -7.79 11.94 0.23
N SER A 269 -7.78 10.83 -0.51
CA SER A 269 -6.68 9.87 -0.54
C SER A 269 -6.19 9.62 -1.95
N PHE A 270 -4.95 9.12 -2.05
CA PHE A 270 -4.36 8.72 -3.33
C PHE A 270 -4.55 7.24 -3.58
N MET A 271 -4.78 6.87 -4.83
CA MET A 271 -4.71 5.50 -5.30
C MET A 271 -3.85 5.39 -6.55
N GLU A 272 -3.06 4.35 -6.66
CA GLU A 272 -2.31 4.01 -7.87
C GLU A 272 -3.05 2.92 -8.64
N VAL A 273 -3.20 3.08 -9.95
CA VAL A 273 -3.69 2.02 -10.83
C VAL A 273 -2.54 1.54 -11.71
N GLN A 274 -2.32 0.22 -11.73
CA GLN A 274 -1.31 -0.46 -12.52
C GLN A 274 -2.00 -1.27 -13.60
N ILE A 275 -1.61 -1.09 -14.87
CA ILE A 275 -2.17 -1.82 -16.01
C ILE A 275 -1.07 -2.68 -16.61
N ARG A 276 -1.35 -3.98 -16.79
CA ARG A 276 -0.38 -4.99 -17.26
C ARG A 276 -1.04 -6.01 -18.16
N THR A 277 -0.26 -6.63 -19.03
CA THR A 277 -0.62 -7.92 -19.61
C THR A 277 -0.40 -9.04 -18.62
N LYS A 278 -1.01 -10.21 -18.87
CA LYS A 278 -0.79 -11.41 -18.02
C LYS A 278 0.69 -11.79 -17.94
N THR A 279 1.40 -11.74 -19.06
CA THR A 279 2.85 -12.03 -19.09
C THR A 279 3.65 -11.06 -18.23
N MET A 280 3.34 -9.76 -18.29
CA MET A 280 3.98 -8.76 -17.41
C MET A 280 3.68 -8.99 -15.93
N ASP A 281 2.44 -9.38 -15.61
CA ASP A 281 2.05 -9.69 -14.23
C ASP A 281 2.75 -10.93 -13.70
N ASP A 282 2.91 -11.98 -14.53
CA ASP A 282 3.65 -13.20 -14.17
C ASP A 282 5.13 -12.90 -13.89
N ILE A 283 5.79 -12.12 -14.73
CA ILE A 283 7.18 -11.69 -14.51
C ILE A 283 7.30 -10.92 -13.19
N ALA A 284 6.34 -10.05 -12.91
CA ALA A 284 6.36 -9.23 -11.68
C ALA A 284 6.06 -10.02 -10.39
N GLU A 285 5.26 -11.10 -10.48
CA GLU A 285 4.80 -11.87 -9.30
C GLU A 285 5.63 -13.14 -9.05
N ILE A 286 6.00 -13.86 -10.11
CA ILE A 286 6.65 -15.19 -10.04
C ILE A 286 8.15 -15.06 -10.26
N GLY A 287 8.60 -14.00 -10.93
CA GLY A 287 9.98 -13.81 -11.30
C GLY A 287 10.90 -13.82 -10.09
N GLN A 288 12.16 -14.23 -10.29
CA GLN A 288 13.28 -14.20 -9.34
C GLN A 288 13.45 -12.84 -8.61
N ALA A 289 12.58 -11.91 -8.92
CA ALA A 289 12.51 -10.56 -8.38
C ALA A 289 12.27 -10.50 -6.85
N ASN A 290 11.74 -11.54 -6.21
CA ASN A 290 11.42 -11.45 -4.79
C ASN A 290 12.63 -11.71 -3.87
N HIS A 291 13.47 -12.72 -4.12
CA HIS A 291 14.67 -12.99 -3.30
C HIS A 291 15.88 -12.15 -3.74
N THR A 292 16.13 -12.08 -5.04
CA THR A 292 17.22 -11.26 -5.61
C THR A 292 17.00 -9.78 -5.44
N ALA A 293 15.76 -9.29 -5.47
CA ALA A 293 15.45 -7.88 -5.19
C ALA A 293 15.72 -7.50 -3.73
N TYR A 294 15.52 -8.43 -2.80
CA TYR A 294 15.80 -8.23 -1.38
C TYR A 294 17.29 -8.12 -1.10
N GLU A 295 18.06 -9.08 -1.61
CA GLU A 295 19.54 -9.08 -1.50
C GLU A 295 20.16 -7.88 -2.22
N LYS A 296 19.61 -7.52 -3.39
CA LYS A 296 20.05 -6.35 -4.14
C LYS A 296 19.79 -5.08 -3.34
N LYS A 297 18.59 -4.93 -2.76
CA LYS A 297 18.27 -3.79 -1.90
C LYS A 297 19.21 -3.68 -0.71
N GLN A 298 19.50 -4.80 -0.02
CA GLN A 298 20.47 -4.79 1.08
C GLN A 298 21.86 -4.35 0.63
N LYS A 299 22.32 -4.77 -0.55
CA LYS A 299 23.61 -4.35 -1.10
C LYS A 299 23.62 -2.86 -1.44
N GLU A 300 22.55 -2.36 -2.04
CA GLU A 300 22.39 -0.93 -2.36
C GLU A 300 22.39 -0.07 -1.10
N GLU A 301 21.64 -0.46 -0.06
CA GLU A 301 21.61 0.26 1.21
C GLU A 301 22.99 0.28 1.90
N ARG A 302 23.72 -0.85 1.88
CA ARG A 302 25.11 -0.91 2.39
C ARG A 302 26.04 0.00 1.59
N ALA A 303 25.95 -0.02 0.27
CA ALA A 303 26.75 0.85 -0.59
C ALA A 303 26.49 2.33 -0.32
N ARG A 304 25.23 2.72 -0.07
CA ARG A 304 24.90 4.09 0.35
C ARG A 304 25.51 4.45 1.69
N ARG A 305 25.54 3.50 2.63
CA ARG A 305 26.16 3.67 3.93
C ARG A 305 27.67 3.86 3.87
N ASP A 306 28.34 3.20 2.92
CA ASP A 306 29.78 3.36 2.72
C ASP A 306 30.16 4.76 2.24
N VAL A 307 29.23 5.47 1.59
CA VAL A 307 29.42 6.84 1.10
C VAL A 307 29.13 7.89 2.16
N ILE A 308 28.12 7.67 3.02
CA ILE A 308 27.74 8.60 4.10
C ILE A 308 28.16 7.98 5.45
N PRO A 309 29.26 8.48 6.09
CA PRO A 309 29.74 7.94 7.36
C PRO A 309 28.72 8.13 8.50
N LYS A 310 28.76 7.21 9.46
CA LYS A 310 27.91 7.26 10.67
C LYS A 310 28.21 8.52 11.49
N GLY A 311 27.16 9.23 11.88
CA GLY A 311 27.24 10.44 12.68
C GLY A 311 27.25 11.74 11.90
N GLU A 312 27.40 11.69 10.56
CA GLU A 312 27.44 12.88 9.71
C GLU A 312 26.02 13.44 9.41
N CYS A 313 25.06 12.57 9.25
CA CYS A 313 23.68 12.97 9.00
C CYS A 313 22.72 12.14 9.87
N ARG A 314 22.23 12.73 10.94
CA ARG A 314 21.31 12.07 11.89
C ARG A 314 20.09 11.42 11.19
N TYR A 315 19.44 12.14 10.28
CA TYR A 315 18.22 11.65 9.61
C TYR A 315 18.52 10.48 8.68
N PHE A 316 19.69 10.47 8.06
CA PHE A 316 20.15 9.32 7.28
C PHE A 316 20.40 8.12 8.18
N ASP A 317 21.11 8.31 9.30
CA ASP A 317 21.45 7.25 10.25
C ASP A 317 20.19 6.57 10.80
N GLU A 318 19.24 7.36 11.29
CA GLU A 318 17.99 6.85 11.85
C GLU A 318 17.15 6.10 10.79
N ALA A 319 17.00 6.68 9.60
CA ALA A 319 16.24 6.03 8.54
C ALA A 319 16.92 4.76 8.01
N TYR A 320 18.24 4.78 7.90
CA TYR A 320 19.03 3.61 7.50
C TYR A 320 18.89 2.48 8.52
N GLU A 321 19.08 2.76 9.80
CA GLU A 321 18.98 1.74 10.84
C GLU A 321 17.56 1.14 10.94
N ARG A 322 16.51 1.98 10.85
CA ARG A 322 15.12 1.48 10.79
C ARG A 322 14.88 0.63 9.55
N GLY A 323 15.39 1.05 8.39
CA GLY A 323 15.29 0.28 7.15
C GLY A 323 15.97 -1.09 7.25
N MET A 324 17.17 -1.14 7.82
CA MET A 324 17.91 -2.40 8.03
C MET A 324 17.25 -3.31 9.06
N ASP A 325 16.67 -2.74 10.12
CA ASP A 325 15.89 -3.48 11.11
C ASP A 325 14.66 -4.17 10.49
N LEU A 326 13.94 -3.45 9.63
CA LEU A 326 12.80 -4.00 8.87
C LEU A 326 13.22 -5.12 7.90
N LEU A 327 14.43 -5.06 7.37
CA LEU A 327 14.99 -6.13 6.54
C LEU A 327 15.33 -7.38 7.36
N GLY A 328 15.56 -7.25 8.66
CA GLY A 328 15.82 -8.35 9.59
C GLY A 328 14.58 -9.04 10.16
N ILE A 329 13.36 -8.57 9.81
CA ILE A 329 12.13 -9.16 10.36
C ILE A 329 11.94 -10.60 9.90
N GLU A 330 11.82 -11.49 10.86
CA GLU A 330 11.48 -12.89 10.63
C GLU A 330 9.96 -13.06 10.52
N LEU A 331 9.44 -12.99 9.29
CA LEU A 331 8.00 -13.04 9.01
C LEU A 331 7.31 -14.31 9.55
N ASN A 332 8.04 -15.40 9.72
CA ASN A 332 7.55 -16.67 10.27
C ASN A 332 7.32 -16.61 11.79
N LYS A 333 7.91 -15.64 12.48
CA LYS A 333 7.70 -15.41 13.92
C LYS A 333 6.58 -14.41 14.21
N LEU A 334 6.10 -13.70 13.19
CA LEU A 334 4.98 -12.78 13.35
C LEU A 334 3.68 -13.57 13.47
N ASP A 335 2.88 -13.24 14.48
CA ASP A 335 1.53 -13.79 14.56
C ASP A 335 0.66 -13.23 13.42
N VAL A 336 0.21 -14.11 12.53
CA VAL A 336 -0.65 -13.72 11.40
C VAL A 336 -1.98 -13.14 11.89
N ASN A 337 -2.45 -13.53 13.06
CA ASN A 337 -3.66 -13.01 13.70
C ASN A 337 -3.53 -11.51 14.06
N MET A 338 -2.31 -11.01 14.18
CA MET A 338 -2.01 -9.60 14.38
C MET A 338 -2.64 -8.69 13.29
N PHE A 339 -2.80 -9.20 12.08
CA PHE A 339 -3.44 -8.51 10.96
C PHE A 339 -4.90 -8.93 10.75
N GLY A 340 -5.39 -9.92 11.49
CA GLY A 340 -6.71 -10.51 11.32
C GLY A 340 -7.85 -9.54 11.56
N ALA A 341 -7.68 -8.55 12.44
CA ALA A 341 -8.70 -7.52 12.68
C ALA A 341 -8.92 -6.62 11.46
N VAL A 342 -7.88 -6.36 10.68
CA VAL A 342 -7.97 -5.61 9.42
C VAL A 342 -8.65 -6.45 8.35
N ASP A 343 -8.28 -7.74 8.27
CA ASP A 343 -8.88 -8.67 7.32
C ASP A 343 -10.38 -8.85 7.58
N ASN A 344 -10.78 -8.99 8.85
CA ASN A 344 -12.18 -9.17 9.23
C ASN A 344 -13.05 -7.97 8.90
N ASN A 345 -12.56 -6.74 9.08
CA ASN A 345 -13.32 -5.54 8.76
C ASN A 345 -13.56 -5.40 7.25
N LEU A 346 -12.61 -5.81 6.42
CA LEU A 346 -12.72 -5.76 4.97
C LEU A 346 -13.49 -6.94 4.39
N ILE A 347 -13.49 -8.10 5.04
CA ILE A 347 -14.27 -9.27 4.66
C ILE A 347 -15.77 -9.02 4.85
N ASN A 348 -16.17 -8.33 5.90
CA ASN A 348 -17.58 -8.03 6.18
C ASN A 348 -18.26 -7.22 5.07
N ASP A 349 -17.51 -6.42 4.32
CA ASP A 349 -18.01 -5.64 3.19
C ASP A 349 -17.89 -6.37 1.83
N GLY A 350 -17.65 -7.68 1.85
CA GLY A 350 -17.44 -8.48 0.65
C GLY A 350 -16.11 -8.23 -0.05
N CYS A 351 -15.19 -7.53 0.60
CA CYS A 351 -13.81 -7.33 0.17
C CYS A 351 -12.88 -7.96 1.21
N GLY A 352 -11.92 -8.78 0.78
CA GLY A 352 -10.96 -9.43 1.67
C GLY A 352 -9.54 -8.92 1.44
N LEU A 353 -8.78 -8.77 2.52
CA LEU A 353 -7.32 -8.66 2.44
C LEU A 353 -6.70 -10.05 2.54
N TYR A 354 -5.94 -10.45 1.53
CA TYR A 354 -5.14 -11.65 1.58
C TYR A 354 -3.66 -11.28 1.44
N ARG A 355 -2.86 -11.58 2.44
CA ARG A 355 -1.43 -11.23 2.49
C ARG A 355 -1.16 -9.74 2.21
N GLY A 356 -1.98 -8.87 2.79
CA GLY A 356 -1.89 -7.42 2.60
C GLY A 356 -2.33 -6.92 1.21
N ARG A 357 -3.12 -7.72 0.49
CA ARG A 357 -3.72 -7.36 -0.81
C ARG A 357 -5.23 -7.36 -0.68
N LEU A 358 -5.87 -6.29 -1.12
CA LEU A 358 -7.30 -6.27 -1.31
C LEU A 358 -7.62 -7.20 -2.49
N ILE A 359 -8.38 -8.27 -2.24
CA ILE A 359 -8.88 -9.18 -3.26
C ILE A 359 -10.34 -8.85 -3.47
N LEU A 360 -10.73 -8.54 -4.69
CA LEU A 360 -12.13 -8.42 -5.05
C LEU A 360 -12.81 -9.79 -4.85
N PRO A 361 -14.07 -9.82 -4.33
CA PRO A 361 -14.75 -11.07 -4.09
C PRO A 361 -14.76 -11.98 -5.31
N TYR A 362 -14.62 -13.28 -5.09
CA TYR A 362 -14.60 -14.30 -6.14
C TYR A 362 -15.82 -14.23 -7.07
N GLU A 363 -16.97 -13.85 -6.56
CA GLU A 363 -18.19 -13.64 -7.34
C GLU A 363 -18.06 -12.60 -8.47
N HIS A 364 -17.20 -11.61 -8.30
CA HIS A 364 -16.91 -10.64 -9.34
C HIS A 364 -15.87 -11.14 -10.35
N LEU A 365 -14.97 -12.02 -9.92
CA LEU A 365 -14.01 -12.67 -10.80
C LEU A 365 -14.65 -13.81 -11.61
N SER A 366 -15.58 -14.55 -11.00
CA SER A 366 -16.26 -15.68 -11.67
C SER A 366 -17.25 -15.23 -12.73
N ARG A 367 -17.98 -14.14 -12.53
CA ARG A 367 -18.81 -13.54 -13.59
C ARG A 367 -17.99 -13.19 -14.83
N PHE A 368 -16.81 -12.70 -14.66
CA PHE A 368 -15.86 -12.38 -15.69
C PHE A 368 -15.40 -13.57 -16.51
N GLN A 369 -15.05 -14.66 -15.83
CA GLN A 369 -14.65 -15.88 -16.50
C GLN A 369 -15.81 -16.51 -17.25
N ASN A 370 -17.02 -16.41 -16.72
CA ASN A 370 -18.22 -16.96 -17.37
C ASN A 370 -18.68 -16.12 -18.57
N ASP A 371 -18.61 -14.78 -18.47
CA ASP A 371 -18.92 -13.86 -19.58
C ASP A 371 -17.92 -13.95 -20.75
N LEU A 372 -16.80 -14.67 -20.56
CA LEU A 372 -15.78 -14.90 -21.59
C LEU A 372 -15.82 -16.31 -22.21
N ILE A 373 -16.61 -17.23 -21.63
CA ILE A 373 -16.72 -18.61 -22.07
C ILE A 373 -18.01 -18.83 -22.91
N ASP A 374 -19.01 -17.99 -22.73
CA ASP A 374 -20.25 -17.91 -23.51
C ASP A 374 -20.12 -16.93 -24.68
#